data_4623f7577385dfece7eddcabffda84c8
#
_entry.id   4623f7577385dfece7eddcabffda84c8
#
_cell.length_a   1.000
_cell.length_b   1.000
_cell.length_c   1.000
_cell.angle_alpha   90.00
_cell.angle_beta   90.00
_cell.angle_gamma   90.00
#
_symmetry.space_group_name_H-M   'P 1'
#
loop_
_entity.id
_entity.type
_entity.pdbx_description
1 polymer ?
#
loop_
_entity_poly.entity_id
_entity_poly.type
_entity_poly.pdbx_seq_one_letter_code
_entity_poly.pdbx_strand_id
1 'polypeptide(L)'
;MSKIAFIYPGQGAQKAGMGKDFYENSPLARDIYDRASECLELDMRALCFEENDLLDQTEYTQAAMVTTCLAMTAVLNEQGAEADVTAGLSLGEYCAIAEAGAMDLLDAIRLVRVRGQLMQHTVPTGEGAMAAVLGMDADQIDAVIKPIANVTVANYNCPGQIVITGGTAGIEQASKTLKEAGAKRVVSLNVSGPFHSPMLRSAGEKLGKELSAVQLGELKIPYVTNVTAEYVTDSSEIRELLTRQVYSPVRW
;
A
#
# COMPACT_ATOMS: atom_id res chain seq x y z
N MET A 1 -20.01 11.87 -20.99
CA MET A 1 -19.46 10.51 -20.85
C MET A 1 -19.23 10.23 -19.38
N SER A 2 -19.48 9.03 -18.90
CA SER A 2 -19.13 8.63 -17.52
C SER A 2 -17.61 8.57 -17.40
N LYS A 3 -17.07 9.02 -16.26
CA LYS A 3 -15.64 8.90 -15.96
C LYS A 3 -15.33 7.53 -15.35
N ILE A 4 -14.15 7.01 -15.63
CA ILE A 4 -13.65 5.73 -15.14
C ILE A 4 -12.49 5.99 -14.18
N ALA A 5 -12.56 5.39 -12.98
CA ALA A 5 -11.45 5.38 -12.04
C ALA A 5 -10.89 3.97 -11.91
N PHE A 6 -9.56 3.83 -12.04
CA PHE A 6 -8.89 2.58 -11.67
C PHE A 6 -8.42 2.68 -10.23
N ILE A 7 -8.84 1.69 -9.43
CA ILE A 7 -8.58 1.65 -7.99
C ILE A 7 -7.80 0.39 -7.65
N TYR A 8 -6.66 0.57 -6.95
CA TYR A 8 -5.75 -0.52 -6.62
C TYR A 8 -5.78 -0.85 -5.12
N PRO A 9 -5.88 -2.15 -4.77
CA PRO A 9 -5.94 -2.58 -3.38
C PRO A 9 -4.60 -2.39 -2.66
N GLY A 10 -4.66 -2.41 -1.33
CA GLY A 10 -3.52 -2.47 -0.44
C GLY A 10 -3.24 -3.89 0.08
N GLN A 11 -2.23 -4.00 0.96
CA GLN A 11 -1.89 -5.23 1.67
C GLN A 11 -3.11 -5.78 2.44
N GLY A 12 -3.32 -7.08 2.40
CA GLY A 12 -4.47 -7.80 2.96
C GLY A 12 -5.43 -8.32 1.89
N ALA A 13 -5.26 -7.93 0.62
CA ALA A 13 -6.04 -8.46 -0.49
C ALA A 13 -5.34 -9.61 -1.24
N GLN A 14 -4.09 -9.93 -0.89
CA GLN A 14 -3.33 -11.02 -1.50
C GLN A 14 -3.94 -12.39 -1.17
N LYS A 15 -3.85 -13.29 -2.13
CA LYS A 15 -4.20 -14.71 -1.96
C LYS A 15 -3.47 -15.55 -2.99
N ALA A 16 -3.15 -16.80 -2.67
CA ALA A 16 -2.62 -17.74 -3.63
C ALA A 16 -3.59 -17.91 -4.83
N GLY A 17 -3.04 -17.97 -6.02
CA GLY A 17 -3.78 -18.01 -7.29
C GLY A 17 -4.12 -16.65 -7.88
N MET A 18 -3.79 -15.51 -7.20
CA MET A 18 -4.10 -14.18 -7.72
C MET A 18 -3.38 -13.91 -9.05
N GLY A 19 -4.15 -13.55 -10.10
CA GLY A 19 -3.65 -13.22 -11.42
C GLY A 19 -3.22 -14.41 -12.28
N LYS A 20 -3.37 -15.66 -11.80
CA LYS A 20 -3.00 -16.86 -12.54
C LYS A 20 -3.76 -17.00 -13.87
N ASP A 21 -5.04 -16.72 -13.85
CA ASP A 21 -5.89 -16.72 -15.03
C ASP A 21 -5.47 -15.68 -16.09
N PHE A 22 -5.03 -14.50 -15.64
CA PHE A 22 -4.46 -13.48 -16.56
C PHE A 22 -3.13 -13.97 -17.15
N TYR A 23 -2.25 -14.54 -16.34
CA TYR A 23 -0.98 -15.10 -16.80
C TYR A 23 -1.19 -16.21 -17.85
N GLU A 24 -2.13 -17.12 -17.61
CA GLU A 24 -2.39 -18.26 -18.50
C GLU A 24 -3.02 -17.83 -19.82
N ASN A 25 -3.85 -16.78 -19.84
CA ASN A 25 -4.66 -16.38 -20.99
C ASN A 25 -4.16 -15.13 -21.73
N SER A 26 -3.20 -14.37 -21.19
CA SER A 26 -2.68 -13.16 -21.83
C SER A 26 -1.13 -13.22 -21.94
N PRO A 27 -0.59 -13.13 -23.18
CA PRO A 27 0.86 -12.99 -23.37
C PRO A 27 1.42 -11.73 -22.70
N LEU A 28 0.65 -10.64 -22.64
CA LEU A 28 1.05 -9.38 -22.00
C LEU A 28 1.18 -9.53 -20.49
N ALA A 29 0.19 -10.16 -19.84
CA ALA A 29 0.29 -10.44 -18.41
C ALA A 29 1.46 -11.37 -18.10
N ARG A 30 1.68 -12.39 -18.93
CA ARG A 30 2.83 -13.31 -18.81
C ARG A 30 4.17 -12.57 -18.86
N ASP A 31 4.35 -11.70 -19.85
CA ASP A 31 5.57 -10.89 -19.98
C ASP A 31 5.85 -10.06 -18.73
N ILE A 32 4.81 -9.47 -18.13
CA ILE A 32 4.96 -8.67 -16.90
C ILE A 32 5.42 -9.52 -15.71
N TYR A 33 4.82 -10.70 -15.50
CA TYR A 33 5.25 -11.60 -14.43
C TYR A 33 6.67 -12.14 -14.64
N ASP A 34 7.02 -12.47 -15.88
CA ASP A 34 8.35 -13.02 -16.22
C ASP A 34 9.42 -11.92 -16.04
N ARG A 35 9.19 -10.70 -16.51
CA ARG A 35 10.08 -9.54 -16.31
C ARG A 35 10.18 -9.14 -14.84
N ALA A 36 9.10 -9.21 -14.08
CA ALA A 36 9.12 -8.97 -12.64
C ALA A 36 9.98 -10.04 -11.92
N SER A 37 9.87 -11.30 -12.35
CA SER A 37 10.71 -12.39 -11.81
C SER A 37 12.19 -12.15 -12.07
N GLU A 38 12.57 -11.74 -13.29
CA GLU A 38 13.94 -11.39 -13.63
C GLU A 38 14.45 -10.17 -12.85
N CYS A 39 13.63 -9.11 -12.78
CA CYS A 39 13.98 -7.85 -12.10
C CYS A 39 14.22 -8.03 -10.59
N LEU A 40 13.44 -8.90 -9.95
CA LEU A 40 13.49 -9.12 -8.50
C LEU A 40 14.32 -10.34 -8.08
N GLU A 41 14.78 -11.15 -9.05
CA GLU A 41 15.41 -12.47 -8.80
C GLU A 41 14.51 -13.37 -7.93
N LEU A 42 13.17 -13.32 -8.18
CA LEU A 42 12.14 -14.07 -7.46
C LEU A 42 11.25 -14.81 -8.46
N ASP A 43 10.86 -16.03 -8.18
CA ASP A 43 9.81 -16.69 -8.96
C ASP A 43 8.44 -16.10 -8.58
N MET A 44 8.00 -15.09 -9.35
CA MET A 44 6.72 -14.41 -9.11
C MET A 44 5.52 -15.32 -9.34
N ARG A 45 5.64 -16.37 -10.15
CA ARG A 45 4.58 -17.35 -10.38
C ARG A 45 4.39 -18.22 -9.15
N ALA A 46 5.48 -18.80 -8.63
CA ALA A 46 5.43 -19.58 -7.39
C ALA A 46 4.90 -18.71 -6.24
N LEU A 47 5.39 -17.45 -6.12
CA LEU A 47 4.96 -16.52 -5.08
C LEU A 47 3.47 -16.18 -5.15
N CYS A 48 2.93 -15.91 -6.36
CA CYS A 48 1.55 -15.43 -6.54
C CYS A 48 0.54 -16.56 -6.73
N PHE A 49 0.92 -17.69 -7.34
CA PHE A 49 -0.03 -18.70 -7.80
C PHE A 49 -0.14 -19.92 -6.90
N GLU A 50 0.87 -20.17 -6.08
CA GLU A 50 0.95 -21.33 -5.21
C GLU A 50 0.78 -20.95 -3.74
N GLU A 51 0.28 -21.88 -2.91
CA GLU A 51 0.28 -21.70 -1.46
C GLU A 51 1.73 -21.70 -0.94
N ASN A 52 2.09 -20.65 -0.20
CA ASN A 52 3.43 -20.49 0.36
C ASN A 52 3.42 -19.55 1.57
N ASP A 53 4.46 -19.62 2.41
CA ASP A 53 4.59 -18.80 3.63
C ASP A 53 5.17 -17.40 3.36
N LEU A 54 5.60 -17.10 2.12
CA LEU A 54 6.22 -15.83 1.77
C LEU A 54 5.19 -14.76 1.41
N LEU A 55 4.06 -15.15 0.81
CA LEU A 55 3.07 -14.24 0.28
C LEU A 55 2.50 -13.28 1.34
N ASP A 56 2.44 -13.69 2.59
CA ASP A 56 1.97 -12.87 3.72
C ASP A 56 3.08 -12.05 4.41
N GLN A 57 4.33 -12.20 4.00
CA GLN A 57 5.42 -11.36 4.47
C GLN A 57 5.45 -10.06 3.67
N THR A 58 5.42 -8.92 4.36
CA THR A 58 5.24 -7.57 3.76
C THR A 58 6.17 -7.31 2.57
N GLU A 59 7.43 -7.69 2.66
CA GLU A 59 8.41 -7.49 1.58
C GLU A 59 8.09 -8.28 0.31
N TYR A 60 7.43 -9.43 0.42
CA TYR A 60 6.98 -10.23 -0.73
C TYR A 60 5.57 -9.84 -1.16
N THR A 61 4.67 -9.60 -0.20
CA THR A 61 3.28 -9.17 -0.46
C THR A 61 3.25 -7.96 -1.38
N GLN A 62 4.08 -6.93 -1.10
CA GLN A 62 4.05 -5.69 -1.87
C GLN A 62 4.42 -5.92 -3.34
N ALA A 63 5.49 -6.67 -3.60
CA ALA A 63 5.92 -7.01 -4.96
C ALA A 63 4.87 -7.86 -5.69
N ALA A 64 4.33 -8.89 -5.01
CA ALA A 64 3.33 -9.78 -5.57
C ALA A 64 2.05 -9.03 -5.98
N MET A 65 1.54 -8.18 -5.10
CA MET A 65 0.33 -7.38 -5.33
C MET A 65 0.51 -6.40 -6.48
N VAL A 66 1.60 -5.62 -6.49
CA VAL A 66 1.85 -4.61 -7.53
C VAL A 66 2.05 -5.29 -8.89
N THR A 67 2.83 -6.38 -8.96
CA THR A 67 2.99 -7.15 -10.21
C THR A 67 1.64 -7.64 -10.73
N THR A 68 0.83 -8.25 -9.87
CA THR A 68 -0.50 -8.75 -10.25
C THR A 68 -1.41 -7.63 -10.73
N CYS A 69 -1.51 -6.53 -9.99
CA CYS A 69 -2.35 -5.40 -10.37
C CYS A 69 -1.93 -4.79 -11.71
N LEU A 70 -0.64 -4.58 -11.94
CA LEU A 70 -0.14 -4.02 -13.19
C LEU A 70 -0.32 -4.98 -14.38
N ALA A 71 -0.18 -6.29 -14.17
CA ALA A 71 -0.47 -7.29 -15.19
C ALA A 71 -1.96 -7.27 -15.60
N MET A 72 -2.87 -7.22 -14.63
CA MET A 72 -4.31 -7.09 -14.88
C MET A 72 -4.64 -5.78 -15.60
N THR A 73 -4.05 -4.66 -15.18
CA THR A 73 -4.25 -3.34 -15.78
C THR A 73 -3.82 -3.33 -17.23
N ALA A 74 -2.66 -3.90 -17.55
CA ALA A 74 -2.17 -3.96 -18.93
C ALA A 74 -3.14 -4.71 -19.85
N VAL A 75 -3.74 -5.81 -19.38
CA VAL A 75 -4.75 -6.56 -20.15
C VAL A 75 -6.03 -5.75 -20.33
N LEU A 76 -6.47 -5.01 -19.30
CA LEU A 76 -7.64 -4.14 -19.42
C LEU A 76 -7.41 -3.02 -20.45
N ASN A 77 -6.23 -2.40 -20.42
CA ASN A 77 -5.85 -1.35 -21.38
C ASN A 77 -5.79 -1.91 -22.83
N GLU A 78 -5.25 -3.12 -23.01
CA GLU A 78 -5.26 -3.80 -24.33
C GLU A 78 -6.69 -4.01 -24.87
N GLN A 79 -7.66 -4.18 -23.96
CA GLN A 79 -9.08 -4.31 -24.31
C GLN A 79 -9.81 -2.97 -24.46
N GLY A 80 -9.08 -1.84 -24.35
CA GLY A 80 -9.61 -0.49 -24.54
C GLY A 80 -10.28 0.12 -23.31
N ALA A 81 -10.03 -0.43 -22.10
CA ALA A 81 -10.42 0.25 -20.87
C ALA A 81 -9.37 1.32 -20.54
N GLU A 82 -9.80 2.57 -20.44
CA GLU A 82 -8.92 3.70 -20.11
C GLU A 82 -9.43 4.41 -18.85
N ALA A 83 -8.52 4.74 -17.94
CA ALA A 83 -8.85 5.48 -16.73
C ALA A 83 -8.79 6.99 -16.98
N ASP A 84 -9.75 7.73 -16.40
CA ASP A 84 -9.69 9.21 -16.28
C ASP A 84 -8.92 9.65 -15.03
N VAL A 85 -8.83 8.77 -14.04
CA VAL A 85 -8.15 9.00 -12.76
C VAL A 85 -7.75 7.67 -12.14
N THR A 86 -6.67 7.67 -11.38
CA THR A 86 -6.23 6.48 -10.65
C THR A 86 -6.10 6.77 -9.15
N ALA A 87 -6.28 5.74 -8.33
CA ALA A 87 -6.02 5.77 -6.90
C ALA A 87 -5.56 4.40 -6.41
N GLY A 88 -4.76 4.36 -5.37
CA GLY A 88 -4.32 3.09 -4.81
C GLY A 88 -4.09 3.19 -3.31
N LEU A 89 -4.48 2.16 -2.56
CA LEU A 89 -4.30 2.12 -1.12
C LEU A 89 -2.88 1.66 -0.78
N SER A 90 -2.08 2.51 -0.14
CA SER A 90 -0.72 2.22 0.32
C SER A 90 0.19 1.73 -0.82
N LEU A 91 0.52 0.44 -0.90
CA LEU A 91 1.30 -0.13 -2.02
C LEU A 91 0.61 0.08 -3.38
N GLY A 92 -0.73 0.11 -3.40
CA GLY A 92 -1.51 0.34 -4.61
C GLY A 92 -1.30 1.72 -5.24
N GLU A 93 -0.83 2.72 -4.49
CA GLU A 93 -0.50 4.05 -5.03
C GLU A 93 0.62 3.96 -6.08
N TYR A 94 1.53 2.97 -5.99
CA TYR A 94 2.55 2.72 -7.02
C TYR A 94 1.92 2.23 -8.33
N CYS A 95 0.89 1.39 -8.27
CA CYS A 95 0.12 1.01 -9.45
C CYS A 95 -0.60 2.21 -10.06
N ALA A 96 -1.20 3.06 -9.21
CA ALA A 96 -1.89 4.25 -9.65
C ALA A 96 -0.96 5.23 -10.39
N ILE A 97 0.26 5.45 -9.88
CA ILE A 97 1.27 6.32 -10.49
C ILE A 97 1.81 5.72 -11.80
N ALA A 98 2.01 4.39 -11.84
CA ALA A 98 2.47 3.71 -13.05
C ALA A 98 1.41 3.79 -14.15
N GLU A 99 0.14 3.52 -13.86
CA GLU A 99 -0.97 3.65 -14.80
C GLU A 99 -1.19 5.10 -15.24
N ALA A 100 -1.00 6.06 -14.35
CA ALA A 100 -1.03 7.48 -14.70
C ALA A 100 0.13 7.92 -15.61
N GLY A 101 1.09 7.05 -15.89
CA GLY A 101 2.17 7.24 -16.86
C GLY A 101 3.44 7.88 -16.30
N ALA A 102 3.48 8.21 -15.01
CA ALA A 102 4.64 8.89 -14.42
C ALA A 102 5.76 7.94 -13.96
N MET A 103 5.52 6.64 -13.81
CA MET A 103 6.50 5.67 -13.36
C MET A 103 6.53 4.44 -14.27
N ASP A 104 7.71 3.96 -14.59
CA ASP A 104 7.85 2.68 -15.30
C ASP A 104 7.33 1.52 -14.44
N LEU A 105 6.71 0.54 -15.08
CA LEU A 105 6.12 -0.63 -14.43
C LEU A 105 7.14 -1.40 -13.58
N LEU A 106 8.35 -1.66 -14.12
CA LEU A 106 9.38 -2.40 -13.39
C LEU A 106 9.98 -1.56 -12.26
N ASP A 107 10.08 -0.24 -12.43
CA ASP A 107 10.48 0.65 -11.34
C ASP A 107 9.47 0.64 -10.19
N ALA A 108 8.17 0.62 -10.49
CA ALA A 108 7.13 0.48 -9.46
C ALA A 108 7.28 -0.85 -8.70
N ILE A 109 7.45 -1.96 -9.42
CA ILE A 109 7.63 -3.30 -8.84
C ILE A 109 8.91 -3.36 -7.98
N ARG A 110 10.02 -2.84 -8.46
CA ARG A 110 11.30 -2.80 -7.73
C ARG A 110 11.20 -1.93 -6.48
N LEU A 111 10.62 -0.74 -6.59
CA LEU A 111 10.47 0.17 -5.47
C LEU A 111 9.58 -0.39 -4.36
N VAL A 112 8.48 -1.08 -4.68
CA VAL A 112 7.63 -1.66 -3.64
C VAL A 112 8.28 -2.87 -2.96
N ARG A 113 9.17 -3.60 -3.63
CA ARG A 113 10.01 -4.63 -3.01
C ARG A 113 10.93 -4.00 -1.96
N VAL A 114 11.65 -2.94 -2.30
CA VAL A 114 12.50 -2.19 -1.37
C VAL A 114 11.67 -1.57 -0.25
N ARG A 115 10.52 -0.97 -0.59
CA ARG A 115 9.58 -0.40 0.39
C ARG A 115 9.12 -1.45 1.40
N GLY A 116 8.75 -2.63 0.94
CA GLY A 116 8.33 -3.74 1.80
C GLY A 116 9.43 -4.17 2.76
N GLN A 117 10.66 -4.32 2.28
CA GLN A 117 11.83 -4.62 3.12
C GLN A 117 12.08 -3.54 4.18
N LEU A 118 12.07 -2.27 3.78
CA LEU A 118 12.28 -1.15 4.70
C LEU A 118 11.17 -1.08 5.76
N MET A 119 9.91 -1.27 5.38
CA MET A 119 8.79 -1.25 6.31
C MET A 119 8.82 -2.44 7.28
N GLN A 120 9.19 -3.63 6.79
CA GLN A 120 9.24 -4.85 7.60
C GLN A 120 10.37 -4.84 8.62
N HIS A 121 11.54 -4.26 8.27
CA HIS A 121 12.76 -4.39 9.08
C HIS A 121 13.16 -3.11 9.84
N THR A 122 12.43 -2.00 9.68
CA THR A 122 12.79 -0.74 10.38
C THR A 122 12.45 -0.77 11.87
N VAL A 123 11.33 -1.41 12.22
CA VAL A 123 10.96 -1.61 13.62
C VAL A 123 11.09 -3.11 13.94
N PRO A 124 11.77 -3.49 15.01
CA PRO A 124 11.93 -4.89 15.39
C PRO A 124 10.57 -5.58 15.56
N THR A 125 10.52 -6.86 15.17
CA THR A 125 9.30 -7.66 15.31
C THR A 125 8.81 -7.68 16.75
N GLY A 126 7.51 -7.39 16.94
CA GLY A 126 6.88 -7.34 18.26
C GLY A 126 6.91 -5.97 18.95
N GLU A 127 7.69 -5.00 18.46
CA GLU A 127 7.73 -3.65 19.03
C GLU A 127 6.64 -2.72 18.46
N GLY A 128 6.08 -3.06 17.29
CA GLY A 128 5.00 -2.32 16.65
C GLY A 128 3.77 -3.18 16.40
N ALA A 129 2.59 -2.54 16.40
CA ALA A 129 1.31 -3.19 16.16
C ALA A 129 0.31 -2.26 15.45
N MET A 130 -0.75 -2.87 14.93
CA MET A 130 -1.88 -2.15 14.33
C MET A 130 -3.20 -2.80 14.76
N ALA A 131 -4.25 -1.99 14.85
CA ALA A 131 -5.59 -2.48 15.14
C ALA A 131 -6.65 -1.73 14.31
N ALA A 132 -7.63 -2.47 13.80
CA ALA A 132 -8.79 -1.90 13.13
C ALA A 132 -9.89 -1.57 14.16
N VAL A 133 -10.32 -0.32 14.17
CA VAL A 133 -11.40 0.20 15.01
C VAL A 133 -12.66 0.30 14.16
N LEU A 134 -13.73 -0.37 14.58
CA LEU A 134 -14.98 -0.45 13.85
C LEU A 134 -16.12 0.23 14.62
N GLY A 135 -16.94 1.00 13.89
CA GLY A 135 -18.17 1.60 14.40
C GLY A 135 -17.95 2.77 15.37
N MET A 136 -16.85 3.50 15.19
CA MET A 136 -16.56 4.76 15.88
C MET A 136 -16.04 5.78 14.86
N ASP A 137 -16.37 7.06 15.05
CA ASP A 137 -15.95 8.13 14.16
C ASP A 137 -14.48 8.53 14.38
N ALA A 138 -13.85 9.06 13.33
CA ALA A 138 -12.44 9.44 13.34
C ALA A 138 -12.09 10.44 14.47
N ASP A 139 -12.88 11.49 14.63
CA ASP A 139 -12.65 12.52 15.68
C ASP A 139 -12.71 11.94 17.09
N GLN A 140 -13.59 10.97 17.33
CA GLN A 140 -13.70 10.27 18.61
C GLN A 140 -12.47 9.39 18.86
N ILE A 141 -12.01 8.68 17.81
CA ILE A 141 -10.80 7.85 17.89
C ILE A 141 -9.59 8.73 18.17
N ASP A 142 -9.41 9.82 17.42
CA ASP A 142 -8.31 10.76 17.62
C ASP A 142 -8.28 11.34 19.03
N ALA A 143 -9.44 11.73 19.58
CA ALA A 143 -9.54 12.22 20.95
C ALA A 143 -9.12 11.18 21.99
N VAL A 144 -9.49 9.92 21.80
CA VAL A 144 -9.16 8.80 22.71
C VAL A 144 -7.69 8.44 22.64
N ILE A 145 -7.10 8.38 21.44
CA ILE A 145 -5.69 7.95 21.28
C ILE A 145 -4.69 9.08 21.54
N LYS A 146 -5.11 10.36 21.43
CA LYS A 146 -4.22 11.52 21.61
C LYS A 146 -3.36 11.52 22.86
N PRO A 147 -3.86 11.11 24.06
CA PRO A 147 -3.04 11.03 25.27
C PRO A 147 -2.14 9.79 25.34
N ILE A 148 -2.27 8.84 24.42
CA ILE A 148 -1.53 7.58 24.42
C ILE A 148 -0.25 7.74 23.61
N ALA A 149 0.90 7.57 24.26
CA ALA A 149 2.19 7.77 23.61
C ALA A 149 2.41 6.76 22.47
N ASN A 150 2.99 7.24 21.38
CA ASN A 150 3.36 6.43 20.21
C ASN A 150 2.18 5.69 19.54
N VAL A 151 0.98 6.27 19.59
CA VAL A 151 -0.19 5.76 18.87
C VAL A 151 -0.72 6.86 17.96
N THR A 152 -0.99 6.50 16.71
CA THR A 152 -1.56 7.40 15.68
C THR A 152 -2.56 6.65 14.82
N VAL A 153 -3.33 7.36 13.99
CA VAL A 153 -4.11 6.74 12.92
C VAL A 153 -3.18 6.35 11.77
N ALA A 154 -3.33 5.12 11.29
CA ALA A 154 -2.66 4.60 10.10
C ALA A 154 -3.51 4.78 8.84
N ASN A 155 -4.81 4.45 8.92
CA ASN A 155 -5.71 4.51 7.77
C ASN A 155 -7.07 5.07 8.18
N TYR A 156 -7.53 6.02 7.40
CA TYR A 156 -8.94 6.42 7.32
C TYR A 156 -9.55 5.67 6.13
N ASN A 157 -10.06 4.43 6.37
CA ASN A 157 -10.54 3.58 5.27
C ASN A 157 -11.93 4.00 4.77
N CYS A 158 -12.85 4.20 5.68
CA CYS A 158 -14.18 4.74 5.42
C CYS A 158 -14.80 5.18 6.74
N PRO A 159 -15.95 5.92 6.72
CA PRO A 159 -16.70 6.22 7.94
C PRO A 159 -16.96 4.96 8.77
N GLY A 160 -16.52 4.96 10.02
CA GLY A 160 -16.67 3.83 10.94
C GLY A 160 -15.65 2.68 10.75
N GLN A 161 -14.63 2.84 9.91
CA GLN A 161 -13.52 1.88 9.80
C GLN A 161 -12.18 2.62 9.72
N ILE A 162 -11.50 2.71 10.85
CA ILE A 162 -10.23 3.41 11.04
C ILE A 162 -9.20 2.41 11.55
N VAL A 163 -7.97 2.51 11.08
CA VAL A 163 -6.86 1.68 11.59
C VAL A 163 -5.93 2.56 12.40
N ILE A 164 -5.60 2.12 13.62
CA ILE A 164 -4.60 2.74 14.48
C ILE A 164 -3.29 1.94 14.42
N THR A 165 -2.17 2.63 14.64
CA THR A 165 -0.81 2.10 14.52
C THR A 165 0.09 2.69 15.59
N GLY A 166 1.11 1.95 16.01
CA GLY A 166 2.08 2.46 16.98
C GLY A 166 2.84 1.35 17.71
N GLY A 167 3.43 1.70 18.86
CA GLY A 167 4.09 0.72 19.71
C GLY A 167 3.11 -0.29 20.30
N THR A 168 3.52 -1.56 20.43
CA THR A 168 2.65 -2.67 20.86
C THR A 168 1.88 -2.35 22.15
N ALA A 169 2.58 -1.88 23.21
CA ALA A 169 1.92 -1.52 24.47
C ALA A 169 0.91 -0.36 24.31
N GLY A 170 1.22 0.61 23.46
CA GLY A 170 0.31 1.72 23.15
C GLY A 170 -0.95 1.24 22.43
N ILE A 171 -0.81 0.33 21.46
CA ILE A 171 -1.95 -0.25 20.73
C ILE A 171 -2.82 -1.12 21.64
N GLU A 172 -2.24 -1.87 22.57
CA GLU A 172 -2.99 -2.63 23.57
C GLU A 172 -3.81 -1.69 24.48
N GLN A 173 -3.18 -0.64 25.00
CA GLN A 173 -3.87 0.39 25.79
C GLN A 173 -4.98 1.08 24.99
N ALA A 174 -4.68 1.55 23.76
CA ALA A 174 -5.64 2.20 22.89
C ALA A 174 -6.84 1.28 22.57
N SER A 175 -6.57 0.01 22.29
CA SER A 175 -7.61 -0.98 21.98
C SER A 175 -8.58 -1.18 23.14
N LYS A 176 -8.09 -1.16 24.40
CA LYS A 176 -8.92 -1.24 25.60
C LYS A 176 -9.75 0.03 25.77
N THR A 177 -9.09 1.20 25.75
CA THR A 177 -9.75 2.49 25.96
C THR A 177 -10.81 2.78 24.88
N LEU A 178 -10.55 2.44 23.61
CA LEU A 178 -11.50 2.59 22.51
C LEU A 178 -12.75 1.71 22.68
N LYS A 179 -12.58 0.47 23.17
CA LYS A 179 -13.73 -0.39 23.50
C LYS A 179 -14.57 0.19 24.63
N GLU A 180 -13.94 0.70 25.69
CA GLU A 180 -14.60 1.37 26.82
C GLU A 180 -15.30 2.66 26.38
N ALA A 181 -14.76 3.37 25.40
CA ALA A 181 -15.32 4.57 24.80
C ALA A 181 -16.45 4.30 23.77
N GLY A 182 -16.79 3.05 23.49
CA GLY A 182 -17.95 2.69 22.66
C GLY A 182 -17.64 2.21 21.25
N ALA A 183 -16.39 1.91 20.90
CA ALA A 183 -16.08 1.24 19.64
C ALA A 183 -16.77 -0.13 19.58
N LYS A 184 -17.49 -0.42 18.49
CA LYS A 184 -18.19 -1.71 18.32
C LYS A 184 -17.24 -2.89 18.35
N ARG A 185 -16.08 -2.75 17.71
CA ARG A 185 -15.02 -3.76 17.70
C ARG A 185 -13.66 -3.09 17.54
N VAL A 186 -12.66 -3.63 18.20
CA VAL A 186 -11.24 -3.32 17.93
C VAL A 186 -10.54 -4.66 17.67
N VAL A 187 -10.01 -4.83 16.48
CA VAL A 187 -9.43 -6.08 15.98
C VAL A 187 -7.95 -5.87 15.72
N SER A 188 -7.09 -6.61 16.39
CA SER A 188 -5.65 -6.61 16.11
C SER A 188 -5.40 -7.14 14.70
N LEU A 189 -4.51 -6.47 13.96
CA LEU A 189 -4.13 -6.90 12.62
C LEU A 189 -2.88 -7.77 12.68
N ASN A 190 -2.84 -8.81 11.87
CA ASN A 190 -1.67 -9.65 11.72
C ASN A 190 -0.70 -8.99 10.71
N VAL A 191 0.11 -8.06 11.20
CA VAL A 191 1.10 -7.33 10.42
C VAL A 191 2.45 -7.31 11.13
N SER A 192 3.53 -7.17 10.36
CA SER A 192 4.91 -7.25 10.87
C SER A 192 5.42 -5.97 11.55
N GLY A 193 4.64 -4.87 11.53
CA GLY A 193 5.12 -3.61 12.06
C GLY A 193 4.06 -2.50 12.13
N PRO A 194 4.43 -1.34 12.70
CA PRO A 194 3.55 -0.18 12.89
C PRO A 194 3.47 0.66 11.61
N PHE A 195 2.85 0.11 10.54
CA PHE A 195 2.81 0.77 9.24
C PHE A 195 2.09 2.11 9.31
N HIS A 196 2.50 3.05 8.44
CA HIS A 196 1.95 4.40 8.35
C HIS A 196 2.03 5.19 9.67
N SER A 197 3.07 4.94 10.49
CA SER A 197 3.32 5.66 11.74
C SER A 197 4.63 6.45 11.67
N PRO A 198 4.81 7.48 12.53
CA PRO A 198 6.09 8.18 12.67
C PRO A 198 7.29 7.29 12.99
N MET A 199 7.06 6.08 13.53
CA MET A 199 8.11 5.09 13.80
C MET A 199 8.82 4.61 12.53
N LEU A 200 8.18 4.74 11.36
CA LEU A 200 8.75 4.39 10.05
C LEU A 200 9.38 5.58 9.30
N ARG A 201 9.63 6.72 9.96
CA ARG A 201 10.24 7.88 9.30
C ARG A 201 11.56 7.54 8.62
N SER A 202 12.43 6.78 9.29
CA SER A 202 13.72 6.37 8.72
C SER A 202 13.57 5.43 7.51
N ALA A 203 12.52 4.62 7.47
CA ALA A 203 12.18 3.82 6.28
C ALA A 203 11.78 4.72 5.11
N GLY A 204 10.94 5.72 5.37
CA GLY A 204 10.55 6.71 4.35
C GLY A 204 11.76 7.48 3.80
N GLU A 205 12.65 7.94 4.66
CA GLU A 205 13.87 8.66 4.25
C GLU A 205 14.82 7.78 3.40
N LYS A 206 14.96 6.49 3.74
CA LYS A 206 15.73 5.53 2.92
C LYS A 206 15.05 5.29 1.58
N LEU A 207 13.74 5.10 1.57
CA LEU A 207 12.96 4.96 0.33
C LEU A 207 13.05 6.21 -0.56
N GLY A 208 13.09 7.41 0.03
CA GLY A 208 13.29 8.67 -0.68
C GLY A 208 14.60 8.70 -1.49
N LYS A 209 15.67 8.04 -1.00
CA LYS A 209 16.92 7.91 -1.73
C LYS A 209 16.76 6.98 -2.95
N GLU A 210 16.06 5.86 -2.79
CA GLU A 210 15.76 4.95 -3.91
C GLU A 210 14.88 5.65 -4.97
N LEU A 211 13.86 6.39 -4.53
CA LEU A 211 12.98 7.20 -5.39
C LEU A 211 13.75 8.27 -6.18
N SER A 212 14.82 8.83 -5.62
CA SER A 212 15.64 9.83 -6.32
C SER A 212 16.42 9.26 -7.51
N ALA A 213 16.67 7.94 -7.52
CA ALA A 213 17.33 7.25 -8.63
C ALA A 213 16.37 6.85 -9.77
N VAL A 214 15.05 6.91 -9.54
CA VAL A 214 14.05 6.55 -10.55
C VAL A 214 13.74 7.77 -11.43
N GLN A 215 13.68 7.55 -12.73
CA GLN A 215 13.23 8.57 -13.66
C GLN A 215 11.71 8.61 -13.70
N LEU A 216 11.13 9.72 -13.25
CA LEU A 216 9.69 9.96 -13.37
C LEU A 216 9.39 10.72 -14.66
N GLY A 217 8.34 10.27 -15.36
CA GLY A 217 7.76 10.93 -16.53
C GLY A 217 6.68 11.94 -16.13
N GLU A 218 5.97 12.45 -17.13
CA GLU A 218 4.79 13.29 -16.94
C GLU A 218 3.55 12.44 -16.62
N LEU A 219 2.68 12.95 -15.76
CA LEU A 219 1.37 12.36 -15.52
C LEU A 219 0.46 12.62 -16.73
N LYS A 220 -0.06 11.55 -17.33
CA LYS A 220 -1.03 11.61 -18.44
C LYS A 220 -2.45 11.83 -17.94
N ILE A 221 -2.74 11.31 -16.77
CA ILE A 221 -3.99 11.49 -16.03
C ILE A 221 -3.67 11.75 -14.56
N PRO A 222 -4.54 12.41 -13.79
CA PRO A 222 -4.31 12.62 -12.35
C PRO A 222 -4.38 11.30 -11.58
N TYR A 223 -3.63 11.20 -10.48
CA TYR A 223 -3.86 10.21 -9.46
C TYR A 223 -4.22 10.87 -8.13
N VAL A 224 -4.87 10.12 -7.22
CA VAL A 224 -5.18 10.60 -5.86
C VAL A 224 -4.14 10.06 -4.89
N THR A 225 -3.43 10.95 -4.18
CA THR A 225 -2.41 10.56 -3.21
C THR A 225 -3.01 10.16 -1.85
N ASN A 226 -2.40 9.20 -1.19
CA ASN A 226 -2.81 8.76 0.15
C ASN A 226 -2.57 9.83 1.24
N VAL A 227 -1.59 10.70 1.06
CA VAL A 227 -1.15 11.64 2.10
C VAL A 227 -2.15 12.78 2.30
N THR A 228 -2.70 13.33 1.23
CA THR A 228 -3.61 14.48 1.28
C THR A 228 -5.03 14.16 0.84
N ALA A 229 -5.25 13.02 0.16
CA ALA A 229 -6.50 12.65 -0.52
C ALA A 229 -6.87 13.63 -1.66
N GLU A 230 -5.90 14.30 -2.25
CA GLU A 230 -6.08 15.26 -3.33
C GLU A 230 -5.52 14.72 -4.64
N TYR A 231 -5.97 15.30 -5.74
CA TYR A 231 -5.41 15.01 -7.06
C TYR A 231 -3.99 15.53 -7.18
N VAL A 232 -3.10 14.70 -7.71
CA VAL A 232 -1.76 15.07 -8.13
C VAL A 232 -1.72 15.09 -9.65
N THR A 233 -1.28 16.21 -10.20
CA THR A 233 -1.14 16.45 -11.65
C THR A 233 0.29 16.85 -12.03
N ASP A 234 1.15 17.15 -11.04
CA ASP A 234 2.56 17.45 -11.22
C ASP A 234 3.43 16.29 -10.70
N SER A 235 4.15 15.62 -11.59
CA SER A 235 5.01 14.51 -11.23
C SER A 235 6.18 14.88 -10.31
N SER A 236 6.51 16.15 -10.19
CA SER A 236 7.56 16.62 -9.25
C SER A 236 7.22 16.37 -7.78
N GLU A 237 5.92 16.27 -7.44
CA GLU A 237 5.44 16.00 -6.08
C GLU A 237 5.56 14.54 -5.67
N ILE A 238 5.62 13.60 -6.64
CA ILE A 238 5.52 12.15 -6.40
C ILE A 238 6.56 11.66 -5.39
N ARG A 239 7.82 12.07 -5.53
CA ARG A 239 8.90 11.58 -4.66
C ARG A 239 8.69 11.96 -3.20
N GLU A 240 8.28 13.20 -2.95
CA GLU A 240 7.99 13.67 -1.59
C GLU A 240 6.76 12.94 -1.03
N LEU A 241 5.68 12.85 -1.79
CA LEU A 241 4.44 12.21 -1.38
C LEU A 241 4.65 10.72 -1.05
N LEU A 242 5.34 9.95 -1.90
CA LEU A 242 5.64 8.54 -1.63
C LEU A 242 6.59 8.36 -0.44
N THR A 243 7.55 9.26 -0.25
CA THR A 243 8.43 9.26 0.93
C THR A 243 7.62 9.46 2.21
N ARG A 244 6.73 10.45 2.22
CA ARG A 244 5.86 10.77 3.37
C ARG A 244 4.81 9.69 3.62
N GLN A 245 4.30 9.04 2.59
CA GLN A 245 3.27 8.01 2.66
C GLN A 245 3.67 6.86 3.61
N VAL A 246 4.96 6.52 3.68
CA VAL A 246 5.46 5.41 4.53
C VAL A 246 5.16 5.64 6.01
N TYR A 247 5.21 6.89 6.47
CA TYR A 247 5.06 7.27 7.88
C TYR A 247 3.90 8.23 8.15
N SER A 248 3.02 8.43 7.17
CA SER A 248 1.81 9.27 7.29
C SER A 248 0.55 8.43 7.16
N PRO A 249 -0.58 8.87 7.73
CA PRO A 249 -1.86 8.20 7.54
C PRO A 249 -2.26 8.11 6.06
N VAL A 250 -2.85 6.97 5.70
CA VAL A 250 -3.55 6.80 4.43
C VAL A 250 -4.96 7.38 4.56
N ARG A 251 -5.28 8.37 3.76
CA ARG A 251 -6.59 9.05 3.72
C ARG A 251 -7.45 8.47 2.58
N TRP A 252 -7.88 7.23 2.74
CA TRP A 252 -8.66 6.53 1.72
C TRP A 252 -10.10 6.99 1.66
#